data_aad15c758e9b9e85e7887fee267c692b
#
_entry.id   aad15c758e9b9e85e7887fee267c692b
#
_cell.length_a   1.000
_cell.length_b   1.000
_cell.length_c   1.000
_cell.angle_alpha   90.00
_cell.angle_beta   90.00
_cell.angle_gamma   90.00
#
_symmetry.space_group_name_H-M   'P 1'
#
loop_
_entity.id
_entity.type
_entity.pdbx_description
1 polymer ?
#
loop_
_entity_poly.entity_id
_entity_poly.type
_entity_poly.pdbx_seq_one_letter_code
_entity_poly.pdbx_strand_id
1 'polypeptide(L)'
;LLEAILHKDNFNRAYKRVKANKGAPGIDGMTIEEALPYLKEHQQEITDRIYRGKYTPSPVRRVEIPKPDGGVRKLGIPTVIDRTLQQAITQKLVPIYEPLFADGSYGYRPNRSAKDAILKVKEYAEQGYTFAVVLDLSKYFDTLNHEILINLLRKNVKDERVVQSVSYTHLRA
;
A
#
# COMPACT_ATOMS: atom_id res chain seq x y z
N LEU A 1 4.74 -15.21 9.36
CA LEU A 1 4.90 -13.88 8.76
C LEU A 1 4.04 -12.83 9.50
N LEU A 2 2.83 -13.19 9.90
CA LEU A 2 1.95 -12.29 10.64
C LEU A 2 2.59 -11.77 11.94
N GLU A 3 3.26 -12.63 12.69
CA GLU A 3 4.00 -12.28 13.91
C GLU A 3 5.06 -11.19 13.65
N ALA A 4 5.78 -11.30 12.54
CA ALA A 4 6.78 -10.30 12.15
C ALA A 4 6.14 -8.97 11.70
N ILE A 5 4.94 -9.01 11.11
CA ILE A 5 4.17 -7.81 10.75
C ILE A 5 3.71 -7.08 12.00
N LEU A 6 3.15 -7.81 12.97
CA LEU A 6 2.57 -7.26 14.20
C LEU A 6 3.62 -7.01 15.30
N HIS A 7 4.88 -7.39 15.09
CA HIS A 7 5.94 -7.12 16.04
C HIS A 7 6.05 -5.62 16.32
N LYS A 8 6.19 -5.25 17.60
CA LYS A 8 6.19 -3.86 18.08
C LYS A 8 7.13 -2.94 17.30
N ASP A 9 8.33 -3.40 16.96
CA ASP A 9 9.32 -2.58 16.25
C ASP A 9 8.89 -2.32 14.79
N ASN A 10 8.27 -3.31 14.13
CA ASN A 10 7.74 -3.16 12.78
C ASN A 10 6.56 -2.19 12.78
N PHE A 11 5.66 -2.32 13.76
CA PHE A 11 4.49 -1.47 13.89
C PHE A 11 4.87 -0.02 14.23
N ASN A 12 5.85 0.18 15.11
CA ASN A 12 6.40 1.50 15.42
C ASN A 12 7.04 2.17 14.20
N ARG A 13 7.79 1.42 13.39
CA ARG A 13 8.35 1.94 12.12
C ARG A 13 7.24 2.30 11.14
N ALA A 14 6.19 1.49 11.04
CA ALA A 14 5.05 1.77 10.20
C ALA A 14 4.35 3.07 10.61
N TYR A 15 4.04 3.23 11.89
CA TYR A 15 3.47 4.47 12.41
C TYR A 15 4.35 5.69 12.11
N LYS A 16 5.66 5.62 12.38
CA LYS A 16 6.61 6.72 12.08
C LYS A 16 6.55 7.11 10.60
N ARG A 17 6.44 6.14 9.69
CA ARG A 17 6.36 6.38 8.26
C ARG A 17 5.02 7.02 7.86
N VAL A 18 3.92 6.55 8.42
CA VAL A 18 2.59 7.18 8.23
C VAL A 18 2.59 8.62 8.77
N LYS A 19 3.19 8.85 9.93
CA LYS A 19 3.34 10.20 10.52
C LYS A 19 4.15 11.13 9.62
N ALA A 20 5.26 10.65 9.06
CA ALA A 20 6.11 11.45 8.16
C ALA A 20 5.36 11.94 6.90
N ASN A 21 4.37 11.18 6.43
CA ASN A 21 3.56 11.54 5.27
C ASN A 21 2.52 12.64 5.55
N LYS A 22 2.28 13.03 6.81
CA LYS A 22 1.36 14.11 7.22
C LYS A 22 -0.04 14.02 6.55
N GLY A 23 -0.54 12.80 6.35
CA GLY A 23 -1.81 12.59 5.65
C GLY A 23 -3.03 13.02 6.49
N ALA A 24 -4.10 13.43 5.81
CA ALA A 24 -5.35 13.84 6.43
C ALA A 24 -6.01 12.71 7.26
N PRO A 25 -6.87 13.02 8.25
CA PRO A 25 -7.67 12.04 8.99
C PRO A 25 -8.58 11.21 8.09
N GLY A 26 -8.87 9.98 8.50
CA GLY A 26 -9.87 9.12 7.87
C GLY A 26 -11.30 9.55 8.19
N ILE A 27 -12.23 8.59 8.09
CA ILE A 27 -13.66 8.82 8.39
C ILE A 27 -13.92 9.03 9.89
N ASP A 28 -13.05 8.50 10.73
CA ASP A 28 -13.08 8.63 12.19
C ASP A 28 -12.65 10.02 12.70
N GLY A 29 -12.11 10.87 11.83
CA GLY A 29 -11.59 12.19 12.19
C GLY A 29 -10.29 12.16 13.01
N MET A 30 -9.77 10.98 13.36
CA MET A 30 -8.57 10.83 14.19
C MET A 30 -7.35 11.39 13.47
N THR A 31 -6.66 12.31 14.12
CA THR A 31 -5.39 12.88 13.63
C THR A 31 -4.23 11.90 13.86
N ILE A 32 -3.09 12.19 13.23
CA ILE A 32 -1.88 11.38 13.41
C ILE A 32 -1.36 11.46 14.84
N GLU A 33 -1.48 12.62 15.47
CA GLU A 33 -1.05 12.86 16.85
C GLU A 33 -1.90 12.08 17.86
N GLU A 34 -3.21 12.02 17.66
CA GLU A 34 -4.16 11.28 18.49
C GLU A 34 -4.03 9.75 18.30
N ALA A 35 -3.59 9.30 17.12
CA ALA A 35 -3.43 7.89 16.84
C ALA A 35 -2.35 7.20 17.69
N LEU A 36 -1.31 7.91 18.14
CA LEU A 36 -0.24 7.29 18.94
C LEU A 36 -0.70 6.86 20.32
N PRO A 37 -1.33 7.75 21.15
CA PRO A 37 -1.89 7.31 22.43
C PRO A 37 -2.94 6.20 22.24
N TYR A 38 -3.83 6.33 21.26
CA TYR A 38 -4.82 5.30 20.93
C TYR A 38 -4.17 3.94 20.61
N LEU A 39 -3.15 3.91 19.76
CA LEU A 39 -2.41 2.67 19.44
C LEU A 39 -1.74 2.07 20.67
N LYS A 40 -1.19 2.89 21.58
CA LYS A 40 -0.56 2.38 22.82
C LYS A 40 -1.58 1.72 23.74
N GLU A 41 -2.76 2.29 23.85
CA GLU A 41 -3.84 1.79 24.71
C GLU A 41 -4.49 0.53 24.12
N HIS A 42 -4.75 0.51 22.80
CA HIS A 42 -5.52 -0.54 22.14
C HIS A 42 -4.66 -1.54 21.35
N GLN A 43 -3.33 -1.46 21.43
CA GLN A 43 -2.44 -2.33 20.62
C GLN A 43 -2.76 -3.80 20.79
N GLN A 44 -2.96 -4.26 22.01
CA GLN A 44 -3.24 -5.67 22.30
C GLN A 44 -4.55 -6.11 21.67
N GLU A 45 -5.60 -5.32 21.83
CA GLU A 45 -6.92 -5.61 21.24
C GLU A 45 -6.86 -5.69 19.71
N ILE A 46 -6.22 -4.69 19.07
CA ILE A 46 -6.05 -4.64 17.61
C ILE A 46 -5.29 -5.88 17.14
N THR A 47 -4.19 -6.20 17.81
CA THR A 47 -3.35 -7.36 17.49
C THR A 47 -4.14 -8.67 17.63
N ASP A 48 -4.88 -8.86 18.72
CA ASP A 48 -5.69 -10.05 18.94
C ASP A 48 -6.80 -10.20 17.90
N ARG A 49 -7.45 -9.10 17.51
CA ARG A 49 -8.45 -9.11 16.44
C ARG A 49 -7.84 -9.53 15.09
N ILE A 50 -6.64 -9.05 14.78
CA ILE A 50 -5.93 -9.43 13.55
C ILE A 50 -5.55 -10.92 13.60
N TYR A 51 -5.00 -11.42 14.71
CA TYR A 51 -4.66 -12.83 14.88
C TYR A 51 -5.85 -13.77 14.72
N ARG A 52 -7.02 -13.34 15.19
CA ARG A 52 -8.27 -14.10 15.08
C ARG A 52 -8.98 -13.93 13.73
N GLY A 53 -8.42 -13.16 12.79
CA GLY A 53 -9.07 -12.84 11.51
C GLY A 53 -10.37 -12.03 11.67
N LYS A 54 -10.54 -11.32 12.79
CA LYS A 54 -11.73 -10.52 13.12
C LYS A 54 -11.51 -9.01 12.96
N TYR A 55 -10.35 -8.60 12.49
CA TYR A 55 -10.09 -7.19 12.20
C TYR A 55 -10.83 -6.80 10.92
N THR A 56 -11.68 -5.80 11.02
CA THR A 56 -12.37 -5.20 9.88
C THR A 56 -11.91 -3.76 9.78
N PRO A 57 -11.29 -3.35 8.66
CA PRO A 57 -10.91 -1.96 8.42
C PRO A 57 -12.14 -1.06 8.40
N SER A 58 -11.94 0.18 8.81
CA SER A 58 -12.98 1.22 8.70
C SER A 58 -13.23 1.60 7.24
N PRO A 59 -14.43 2.07 6.89
CA PRO A 59 -14.68 2.65 5.58
C PRO A 59 -13.73 3.81 5.30
N VAL A 60 -13.34 3.99 4.04
CA VAL A 60 -12.52 5.13 3.65
C VAL A 60 -13.34 6.42 3.59
N ARG A 61 -12.73 7.53 4.01
CA ARG A 61 -13.31 8.86 3.78
C ARG A 61 -13.10 9.24 2.32
N ARG A 62 -14.18 9.41 1.56
CA ARG A 62 -14.13 9.81 0.15
C ARG A 62 -13.90 11.32 0.03
N VAL A 63 -12.95 11.69 -0.83
CA VAL A 63 -12.64 13.07 -1.20
C VAL A 63 -12.58 13.15 -2.72
N GLU A 64 -13.18 14.21 -3.29
CA GLU A 64 -13.13 14.47 -4.71
C GLU A 64 -12.09 15.56 -5.01
N ILE A 65 -11.17 15.26 -5.93
CA ILE A 65 -10.11 16.17 -6.35
C ILE A 65 -10.37 16.54 -7.81
N PRO A 66 -10.54 17.84 -8.14
CA PRO A 66 -10.69 18.28 -9.52
C PRO A 66 -9.45 17.91 -10.35
N LYS A 67 -9.67 17.46 -11.58
CA LYS A 67 -8.60 17.25 -12.55
C LYS A 67 -8.44 18.48 -13.45
N PRO A 68 -7.26 18.71 -14.04
CA PRO A 68 -7.03 19.81 -14.98
C PRO A 68 -7.92 19.76 -16.22
N ASP A 69 -8.38 18.57 -16.61
CA ASP A 69 -9.26 18.31 -17.77
C ASP A 69 -10.77 18.51 -17.46
N GLY A 70 -11.12 19.03 -16.27
CA GLY A 70 -12.49 19.24 -15.82
C GLY A 70 -13.15 17.98 -15.22
N GLY A 71 -12.46 16.85 -15.20
CA GLY A 71 -12.92 15.63 -14.53
C GLY A 71 -12.72 15.66 -13.01
N VAL A 72 -13.21 14.63 -12.32
CA VAL A 72 -13.06 14.46 -10.87
C VAL A 72 -12.29 13.16 -10.59
N ARG A 73 -11.30 13.23 -9.70
CA ARG A 73 -10.62 12.06 -9.14
C ARG A 73 -11.19 11.77 -7.75
N LYS A 74 -11.77 10.59 -7.58
CA LYS A 74 -12.23 10.11 -6.27
C LYS A 74 -11.05 9.49 -5.52
N LEU A 75 -10.79 9.97 -4.31
CA LEU A 75 -9.75 9.48 -3.43
C LEU A 75 -10.39 8.92 -2.16
N GLY A 76 -10.01 7.69 -1.78
CA GLY A 76 -10.37 7.11 -0.49
C GLY A 76 -9.24 7.33 0.52
N ILE A 77 -9.55 7.91 1.68
CA ILE A 77 -8.58 8.13 2.76
C ILE A 77 -8.91 7.16 3.89
N PRO A 78 -8.10 6.09 4.12
CA PRO A 78 -8.27 5.19 5.25
C PRO A 78 -7.96 5.88 6.58
N THR A 79 -8.40 5.30 7.70
CA THR A 79 -8.04 5.78 9.03
C THR A 79 -6.52 5.70 9.26
N VAL A 80 -6.01 6.44 10.24
CA VAL A 80 -4.57 6.39 10.58
C VAL A 80 -4.17 5.00 11.04
N ILE A 81 -5.06 4.31 11.76
CA ILE A 81 -4.84 2.94 12.23
C ILE A 81 -4.73 1.97 11.06
N ASP A 82 -5.68 2.01 10.12
CA ASP A 82 -5.65 1.16 8.92
C ASP A 82 -4.41 1.42 8.07
N ARG A 83 -4.04 2.68 7.85
CA ARG A 83 -2.79 3.04 7.15
C ARG A 83 -1.55 2.51 7.84
N THR A 84 -1.54 2.51 9.18
CA THR A 84 -0.42 1.98 9.96
C THR A 84 -0.31 0.46 9.78
N LEU A 85 -1.43 -0.26 9.83
CA LEU A 85 -1.47 -1.69 9.56
C LEU A 85 -1.03 -2.01 8.12
N GLN A 86 -1.58 -1.30 7.13
CA GLN A 86 -1.19 -1.46 5.72
C GLN A 86 0.31 -1.22 5.52
N GLN A 87 0.86 -0.19 6.16
CA GLN A 87 2.30 0.10 6.11
C GLN A 87 3.13 -1.00 6.80
N ALA A 88 2.66 -1.57 7.92
CA ALA A 88 3.33 -2.67 8.61
C ALA A 88 3.37 -3.94 7.75
N ILE A 89 2.28 -4.24 7.02
CA ILE A 89 2.20 -5.33 6.04
C ILE A 89 3.19 -5.07 4.89
N THR A 90 3.12 -3.90 4.28
CA THR A 90 3.96 -3.50 3.14
C THR A 90 5.46 -3.66 3.47
N GLN A 91 5.90 -3.26 4.66
CA GLN A 91 7.31 -3.39 5.09
C GLN A 91 7.82 -4.83 5.11
N LYS A 92 6.93 -5.81 5.23
CA LYS A 92 7.26 -7.24 5.22
C LYS A 92 7.04 -7.90 3.88
N LEU A 93 6.16 -7.37 3.04
CA LEU A 93 5.94 -7.87 1.69
C LEU A 93 7.00 -7.36 0.70
N VAL A 94 7.43 -6.11 0.83
CA VAL A 94 8.44 -5.52 -0.08
C VAL A 94 9.69 -6.41 -0.23
N PRO A 95 10.35 -6.90 0.83
CA PRO A 95 11.53 -7.77 0.68
C PRO A 95 11.24 -9.09 -0.05
N ILE A 96 9.99 -9.57 -0.04
CA ILE A 96 9.58 -10.80 -0.73
C ILE A 96 9.42 -10.55 -2.22
N TYR A 97 8.84 -9.39 -2.60
CA TYR A 97 8.48 -9.10 -3.98
C TYR A 97 9.54 -8.30 -4.74
N GLU A 98 10.36 -7.50 -4.05
CA GLU A 98 11.38 -6.65 -4.69
C GLU A 98 12.32 -7.45 -5.62
N PRO A 99 12.81 -8.66 -5.23
CA PRO A 99 13.65 -9.46 -6.11
C PRO A 99 12.94 -10.07 -7.32
N LEU A 100 11.59 -10.06 -7.33
CA LEU A 100 10.78 -10.66 -8.39
C LEU A 100 10.40 -9.67 -9.50
N PHE A 101 10.60 -8.37 -9.27
CA PHE A 101 10.27 -7.36 -10.26
C PHE A 101 11.34 -7.28 -11.35
N ALA A 102 10.90 -7.06 -12.59
CA ALA A 102 11.79 -6.81 -13.71
C ALA A 102 12.68 -5.58 -13.47
N ASP A 103 13.91 -5.59 -13.99
CA ASP A 103 14.86 -4.50 -13.83
C ASP A 103 14.34 -3.18 -14.43
N GLY A 104 13.56 -3.24 -15.50
CA GLY A 104 12.91 -2.08 -16.11
C GLY A 104 11.70 -1.53 -15.36
N SER A 105 11.28 -2.13 -14.22
CA SER A 105 10.18 -1.64 -13.40
C SER A 105 10.68 -0.58 -12.42
N TYR A 106 10.13 0.64 -12.49
CA TYR A 106 10.57 1.78 -11.66
C TYR A 106 9.47 2.28 -10.71
N GLY A 107 8.20 2.05 -11.03
CA GLY A 107 7.07 2.58 -10.25
C GLY A 107 6.93 1.93 -8.88
N TYR A 108 6.77 2.76 -7.85
CA TYR A 108 6.47 2.34 -6.46
C TYR A 108 7.48 1.37 -5.83
N ARG A 109 8.70 1.34 -6.33
CA ARG A 109 9.78 0.49 -5.81
C ARG A 109 10.75 1.28 -4.93
N PRO A 110 11.33 0.66 -3.86
CA PRO A 110 12.37 1.29 -3.05
C PRO A 110 13.61 1.62 -3.91
N ASN A 111 14.21 2.78 -3.64
CA ASN A 111 15.44 3.25 -4.31
C ASN A 111 15.35 3.35 -5.84
N ARG A 112 14.13 3.46 -6.39
CA ARG A 112 13.88 3.72 -7.81
C ARG A 112 12.99 4.95 -7.97
N SER A 113 13.22 5.72 -9.02
CA SER A 113 12.51 6.97 -9.27
C SER A 113 12.11 7.13 -10.73
N ALA A 114 11.20 8.06 -11.00
CA ALA A 114 10.85 8.47 -12.35
C ALA A 114 12.07 9.00 -13.12
N LYS A 115 13.02 9.66 -12.41
CA LYS A 115 14.27 10.14 -13.02
C LYS A 115 15.10 8.98 -13.56
N ASP A 116 15.22 7.88 -12.81
CA ASP A 116 15.97 6.70 -13.24
C ASP A 116 15.33 6.06 -14.48
N ALA A 117 13.99 6.02 -14.52
CA ALA A 117 13.26 5.56 -15.69
C ALA A 117 13.55 6.42 -16.93
N ILE A 118 13.54 7.76 -16.79
CA ILE A 118 13.86 8.70 -17.88
C ILE A 118 15.31 8.50 -18.36
N LEU A 119 16.25 8.35 -17.43
CA LEU A 119 17.66 8.10 -17.79
C LEU A 119 17.80 6.77 -18.56
N LYS A 120 17.04 5.74 -18.19
CA LYS A 120 17.06 4.47 -18.92
C LYS A 120 16.49 4.58 -20.32
N VAL A 121 15.41 5.35 -20.51
CA VAL A 121 14.88 5.66 -21.85
C VAL A 121 15.91 6.39 -22.70
N LYS A 122 16.61 7.38 -22.10
CA LYS A 122 17.70 8.09 -22.80
C LYS A 122 18.83 7.14 -23.23
N GLU A 123 19.25 6.24 -22.35
CA GLU A 123 20.25 5.21 -22.66
C GLU A 123 19.83 4.35 -23.86
N TYR A 124 18.56 3.90 -23.92
CA TYR A 124 18.06 3.16 -25.08
C TYR A 124 18.09 3.99 -26.37
N ALA A 125 17.72 5.27 -26.31
CA ALA A 125 17.80 6.16 -27.47
C ALA A 125 19.25 6.33 -27.98
N GLU A 126 20.21 6.45 -27.08
CA GLU A 126 21.66 6.52 -27.41
C GLU A 126 22.20 5.21 -28.02
N GLN A 127 21.58 4.05 -27.66
CA GLN A 127 21.86 2.74 -28.25
C GLN A 127 21.23 2.55 -29.66
N GLY A 128 20.47 3.53 -30.15
CA GLY A 128 19.86 3.51 -31.49
C GLY A 128 18.42 2.98 -31.53
N TYR A 129 17.76 2.77 -30.38
CA TYR A 129 16.33 2.46 -30.37
C TYR A 129 15.51 3.72 -30.68
N THR A 130 14.81 3.73 -31.80
CA THR A 130 14.09 4.91 -32.33
C THR A 130 12.57 4.79 -32.19
N PHE A 131 12.05 3.61 -31.86
CA PHE A 131 10.61 3.37 -31.70
C PHE A 131 10.27 3.08 -30.25
N ALA A 132 9.16 3.64 -29.76
CA ALA A 132 8.60 3.35 -28.44
C ALA A 132 7.15 2.90 -28.58
N VAL A 133 6.79 1.82 -27.88
CA VAL A 133 5.39 1.37 -27.72
C VAL A 133 4.94 1.79 -26.32
N VAL A 134 3.88 2.60 -26.25
CA VAL A 134 3.30 3.07 -24.98
C VAL A 134 2.01 2.30 -24.73
N LEU A 135 1.95 1.61 -23.58
CA LEU A 135 0.78 0.86 -23.14
C LEU A 135 0.32 1.39 -21.79
N ASP A 136 -0.99 1.57 -21.64
CA ASP A 136 -1.61 1.97 -20.36
C ASP A 136 -2.91 1.20 -20.14
N LEU A 137 -3.20 0.89 -18.87
CA LEU A 137 -4.40 0.15 -18.48
C LEU A 137 -5.48 1.12 -17.99
N SER A 138 -6.57 1.22 -18.75
CA SER A 138 -7.69 2.08 -18.38
C SER A 138 -8.33 1.62 -17.09
N LYS A 139 -8.51 2.56 -16.14
CA LYS A 139 -9.17 2.32 -14.84
C LYS A 139 -8.65 1.08 -14.10
N TYR A 140 -7.35 0.84 -14.14
CA TYR A 140 -6.73 -0.38 -13.61
C TYR A 140 -7.20 -0.72 -12.18
N PHE A 141 -7.19 0.25 -11.26
CA PHE A 141 -7.60 0.03 -9.86
C PHE A 141 -9.11 -0.25 -9.71
N ASP A 142 -9.94 0.24 -10.62
CA ASP A 142 -11.39 0.01 -10.59
C ASP A 142 -11.77 -1.36 -11.21
N THR A 143 -10.91 -1.90 -12.08
CA THR A 143 -11.17 -3.12 -12.87
C THR A 143 -10.32 -4.31 -12.42
N LEU A 144 -9.45 -4.13 -11.44
CA LEU A 144 -8.57 -5.18 -10.94
C LEU A 144 -9.39 -6.37 -10.40
N ASN A 145 -9.11 -7.55 -10.91
CA ASN A 145 -9.69 -8.78 -10.37
C ASN A 145 -9.00 -9.14 -9.06
N HIS A 146 -9.72 -8.93 -7.94
CA HIS A 146 -9.20 -9.17 -6.59
C HIS A 146 -8.87 -10.64 -6.34
N GLU A 147 -9.62 -11.58 -6.90
CA GLU A 147 -9.37 -13.01 -6.73
C GLU A 147 -8.03 -13.40 -7.37
N ILE A 148 -7.78 -12.92 -8.60
CA ILE A 148 -6.51 -13.15 -9.28
C ILE A 148 -5.35 -12.57 -8.47
N LEU A 149 -5.50 -11.33 -7.97
CA LEU A 149 -4.47 -10.68 -7.16
C LEU A 149 -4.17 -11.50 -5.90
N ILE A 150 -5.19 -11.95 -5.18
CA ILE A 150 -5.03 -12.76 -3.96
C ILE A 150 -4.37 -14.11 -4.28
N ASN A 151 -4.72 -14.74 -5.40
CA ASN A 151 -4.09 -15.99 -5.83
C ASN A 151 -2.62 -15.79 -6.21
N LEU A 152 -2.25 -14.66 -6.82
CA LEU A 152 -0.86 -14.30 -7.07
C LEU A 152 -0.10 -14.05 -5.76
N LEU A 153 -0.73 -13.39 -4.78
CA LEU A 153 -0.13 -13.17 -3.47
C LEU A 153 0.20 -14.50 -2.77
N ARG A 154 -0.71 -15.49 -2.83
CA ARG A 154 -0.53 -16.83 -2.27
C ARG A 154 0.66 -17.61 -2.84
N LYS A 155 1.11 -17.29 -4.06
CA LYS A 155 2.29 -17.95 -4.63
C LYS A 155 3.54 -17.74 -3.79
N ASN A 156 3.71 -16.54 -3.24
CA ASN A 156 4.91 -16.14 -2.49
C ASN A 156 4.68 -15.98 -0.98
N VAL A 157 3.45 -15.69 -0.57
CA VAL A 157 3.07 -15.53 0.84
C VAL A 157 2.27 -16.75 1.29
N LYS A 158 2.90 -17.62 2.12
CA LYS A 158 2.30 -18.88 2.60
C LYS A 158 1.49 -18.72 3.89
N ASP A 159 1.54 -17.56 4.54
CA ASP A 159 0.74 -17.27 5.73
C ASP A 159 -0.65 -16.73 5.32
N GLU A 160 -1.65 -17.61 5.33
CA GLU A 160 -3.02 -17.27 4.88
C GLU A 160 -3.64 -16.15 5.71
N ARG A 161 -3.24 -15.99 6.98
CA ARG A 161 -3.70 -14.87 7.83
C ARG A 161 -3.23 -13.53 7.27
N VAL A 162 -2.02 -13.49 6.70
CA VAL A 162 -1.51 -12.28 6.02
C VAL A 162 -2.27 -12.03 4.73
N VAL A 163 -2.49 -13.06 3.92
CA VAL A 163 -3.27 -12.95 2.68
C VAL A 163 -4.68 -12.43 2.96
N GLN A 164 -5.33 -12.95 3.99
CA GLN A 164 -6.64 -12.49 4.43
C GLN A 164 -6.60 -11.03 4.91
N SER A 165 -5.58 -10.64 5.68
CA SER A 165 -5.41 -9.26 6.12
C SER A 165 -5.22 -8.30 4.93
N VAL A 166 -4.47 -8.68 3.91
CA VAL A 166 -4.33 -7.89 2.67
C VAL A 166 -5.68 -7.76 1.97
N SER A 167 -6.43 -8.86 1.84
CA SER A 167 -7.76 -8.85 1.20
C SER A 167 -8.71 -7.86 1.88
N TYR A 168 -8.71 -7.80 3.21
CA TYR A 168 -9.60 -6.90 3.95
C TYR A 168 -9.12 -5.45 3.93
N THR A 169 -7.83 -5.20 4.08
CA THR A 169 -7.31 -3.83 4.25
C THR A 169 -7.05 -3.10 2.94
N HIS A 170 -6.80 -3.81 1.84
CA HIS A 170 -6.44 -3.21 0.56
C HIS A 170 -7.52 -3.30 -0.51
N LEU A 171 -8.43 -4.28 -0.41
CA LEU A 171 -9.39 -4.56 -1.47
C LEU A 171 -10.84 -4.24 -1.10
N ARG A 172 -11.13 -4.06 0.19
CA ARG A 172 -12.49 -3.79 0.69
C ARG A 172 -12.62 -2.45 1.42
N ALA A 173 -11.53 -1.69 1.49
CA ALA A 173 -11.51 -0.37 2.12
C ALA A 173 -12.19 0.71 1.26
#